data_835240037eae59c0182ff1b1bf8125fd
#
_entry.id   835240037eae59c0182ff1b1bf8125fd
#
_cell.length_a   1.000
_cell.length_b   1.000
_cell.length_c   1.000
_cell.angle_alpha   90.00
_cell.angle_beta   90.00
_cell.angle_gamma   90.00
#
_symmetry.space_group_name_H-M   'P 1'
#
loop_
_entity.id
_entity.type
_entity.pdbx_description
1 polymer ?
#
loop_
_entity_poly.entity_id
_entity_poly.type
_entity_poly.pdbx_seq_one_letter_code
_entity_poly.pdbx_strand_id
1 'polypeptide(L)'
;MLANQAPMGLAPAPCAAQSITGEVDVTGGVSTENVRAGSTQGRIFGATASDWRFFAEATWAGVDGQHSDAFGAAYPYEGQIRPMEVFGEKMFRPGNYLLGVRAGRYRTPFGISSRGEYGYTGFVRAPLIRYGQDFALSNTWLEHGVDIVAGSPRLFLESSLGLPGDEGGLRRRRGLDRSIRVQGYYKALIVGASRLYSGRDRALGDFAKGDSLFNGVDGRFTTAGVQLRGEWIFGRPFDGVTTTGGYLDLLVHRRALGIVTPVARIERLDYEAGPYFSLYLRRVTGGARIDMPGCFTGQINVIHQPAGLAAGRRNVMDAGITCSVRR
;
A
#
# COMPACT_ATOMS: atom_id res chain seq x y z
N MET A 1 -22.49 14.16 0.41
CA MET A 1 -22.31 15.60 0.36
C MET A 1 -21.19 15.87 -0.62
N LEU A 2 -21.50 16.41 -1.78
CA LEU A 2 -20.51 16.92 -2.72
C LEU A 2 -19.93 18.16 -2.05
N ALA A 3 -18.66 18.11 -1.69
CA ALA A 3 -17.94 19.30 -1.28
C ALA A 3 -17.84 20.21 -2.51
N ASN A 4 -18.58 21.31 -2.49
CA ASN A 4 -18.41 22.41 -3.40
C ASN A 4 -16.95 22.88 -3.34
N GLN A 5 -16.18 22.58 -4.38
CA GLN A 5 -14.93 23.27 -4.61
C GLN A 5 -15.29 24.66 -5.14
N ALA A 6 -15.35 25.63 -4.25
CA ALA A 6 -15.36 27.03 -4.63
C ALA A 6 -14.07 27.36 -5.39
N PRO A 7 -14.11 28.24 -6.42
CA PRO A 7 -12.90 28.68 -7.09
C PRO A 7 -12.04 29.44 -6.08
N MET A 8 -10.81 28.97 -5.87
CA MET A 8 -9.84 29.63 -5.02
C MET A 8 -9.45 30.97 -5.64
N GLY A 9 -10.08 32.03 -5.15
CA GLY A 9 -9.62 33.39 -5.35
C GLY A 9 -8.24 33.56 -4.68
N LEU A 10 -7.30 34.10 -5.41
CA LEU A 10 -5.96 34.46 -4.93
C LEU A 10 -6.08 35.61 -3.92
N ALA A 11 -6.33 35.29 -2.66
CA ALA A 11 -6.01 36.16 -1.55
C ALA A 11 -4.54 35.93 -1.16
N PRO A 12 -3.74 36.99 -0.84
CA PRO A 12 -2.39 36.81 -0.33
C PRO A 12 -2.48 35.97 0.95
N ALA A 13 -1.78 34.85 0.93
CA ALA A 13 -1.80 33.92 2.06
C ALA A 13 -1.31 34.62 3.33
N PRO A 14 -2.06 34.60 4.44
CA PRO A 14 -1.53 34.97 5.73
C PRO A 14 -0.31 34.08 6.04
N CYS A 15 0.64 34.57 6.80
CA CYS A 15 1.81 33.81 7.28
C CYS A 15 1.36 32.40 7.69
N ALA A 16 1.61 31.42 6.84
CA ALA A 16 1.12 30.07 7.04
C ALA A 16 1.85 29.49 8.25
N ALA A 17 1.10 29.21 9.29
CA ALA A 17 1.60 28.61 10.51
C ALA A 17 2.33 27.31 10.19
N GLN A 18 3.46 27.08 10.82
CA GLN A 18 4.11 25.78 10.86
C GLN A 18 3.10 24.79 11.49
N SER A 19 2.77 23.71 10.79
CA SER A 19 1.90 22.68 11.33
C SER A 19 2.70 21.40 11.53
N ILE A 20 2.59 20.83 12.71
CA ILE A 20 3.10 19.51 13.03
C ILE A 20 1.89 18.69 13.49
N THR A 21 1.70 17.53 12.90
CA THR A 21 0.64 16.59 13.26
C THR A 21 1.27 15.23 13.52
N GLY A 22 0.94 14.65 14.66
CA GLY A 22 1.28 13.27 15.01
C GLY A 22 0.09 12.35 14.82
N GLU A 23 0.33 11.14 14.36
CA GLU A 23 -0.68 10.08 14.25
C GLU A 23 -0.12 8.77 14.76
N VAL A 24 -0.90 8.04 15.53
CA VAL A 24 -0.53 6.71 16.02
C VAL A 24 -1.68 5.76 15.73
N ASP A 25 -1.38 4.68 15.03
CA ASP A 25 -2.29 3.57 14.79
C ASP A 25 -1.82 2.35 15.57
N VAL A 26 -2.71 1.74 16.32
CA VAL A 26 -2.49 0.44 16.97
C VAL A 26 -3.52 -0.53 16.44
N THR A 27 -3.04 -1.62 15.84
CA THR A 27 -3.90 -2.67 15.27
C THR A 27 -3.62 -3.99 15.95
N GLY A 28 -4.65 -4.70 16.30
CA GLY A 28 -4.60 -6.08 16.78
C GLY A 28 -5.63 -6.94 16.08
N GLY A 29 -5.34 -8.25 15.97
CA GLY A 29 -6.30 -9.15 15.35
C GLY A 29 -5.99 -10.62 15.55
N VAL A 30 -6.98 -11.43 15.22
CA VAL A 30 -6.97 -12.88 15.36
C VAL A 30 -7.55 -13.54 14.11
N SER A 31 -7.10 -14.75 13.85
CA SER A 31 -7.59 -15.59 12.76
C SER A 31 -8.00 -16.97 13.27
N THR A 32 -8.96 -17.59 12.63
CA THR A 32 -9.32 -18.99 12.88
C THR A 32 -8.22 -19.99 12.51
N GLU A 33 -7.14 -19.53 11.88
CA GLU A 33 -5.93 -20.31 11.62
C GLU A 33 -4.95 -20.28 12.80
N ASN A 34 -5.40 -19.91 13.99
CA ASN A 34 -4.56 -19.76 15.18
C ASN A 34 -3.43 -18.72 15.01
N VAL A 35 -3.68 -17.69 14.21
CA VAL A 35 -2.78 -16.57 14.07
C VAL A 35 -3.27 -15.41 14.92
N ARG A 36 -2.36 -14.81 15.67
CA ARG A 36 -2.56 -13.54 16.38
C ARG A 36 -1.52 -12.57 15.89
N ALA A 37 -1.93 -11.35 15.62
CA ALA A 37 -0.99 -10.34 15.17
C ALA A 37 -1.33 -8.99 15.77
N GLY A 38 -0.30 -8.18 15.92
CA GLY A 38 -0.42 -6.79 16.33
C GLY A 38 0.58 -5.93 15.60
N SER A 39 0.22 -4.66 15.40
CA SER A 39 1.14 -3.68 14.83
C SER A 39 0.88 -2.30 15.44
N THR A 40 1.94 -1.50 15.48
CA THR A 40 1.86 -0.09 15.86
C THR A 40 2.58 0.72 14.81
N GLN A 41 1.95 1.79 14.35
CA GLN A 41 2.52 2.75 13.41
C GLN A 41 2.47 4.14 14.04
N GLY A 42 3.62 4.79 14.13
CA GLY A 42 3.71 6.19 14.54
C GLY A 42 4.14 7.03 13.34
N ARG A 43 3.42 8.12 13.07
CA ARG A 43 3.68 9.05 11.97
C ARG A 43 3.75 10.47 12.46
N ILE A 44 4.66 11.24 11.89
CA ILE A 44 4.77 12.68 12.11
C ILE A 44 4.77 13.36 10.75
N PHE A 45 3.89 14.34 10.60
CA PHE A 45 3.79 15.19 9.43
C PHE A 45 4.14 16.62 9.84
N GLY A 46 4.89 17.30 9.01
CA GLY A 46 5.13 18.71 9.20
C GLY A 46 5.10 19.48 7.90
N ALA A 47 4.67 20.75 7.99
CA ALA A 47 4.68 21.67 6.87
C ALA A 47 5.14 23.05 7.34
N THR A 48 5.91 23.74 6.49
CA THR A 48 6.36 25.12 6.71
C THR A 48 5.59 26.09 5.80
N ALA A 49 5.64 27.35 6.12
CA ALA A 49 5.07 28.43 5.31
C ALA A 49 5.65 28.51 3.88
N SER A 50 6.85 27.99 3.69
CA SER A 50 7.55 27.98 2.40
C SER A 50 7.37 26.69 1.61
N ASP A 51 6.28 25.93 1.83
CA ASP A 51 5.97 24.66 1.14
C ASP A 51 7.02 23.54 1.29
N TRP A 52 7.85 23.61 2.33
CA TRP A 52 8.60 22.45 2.77
C TRP A 52 7.70 21.56 3.61
N ARG A 53 7.79 20.26 3.37
CA ARG A 53 7.10 19.24 4.14
C ARG A 53 8.09 18.20 4.60
N PHE A 54 7.81 17.59 5.72
CA PHE A 54 8.56 16.43 6.20
C PHE A 54 7.59 15.36 6.66
N PHE A 55 8.02 14.14 6.55
CA PHE A 55 7.29 12.97 6.98
C PHE A 55 8.25 11.99 7.65
N ALA A 56 7.83 11.42 8.76
CA ALA A 56 8.52 10.32 9.41
C ALA A 56 7.51 9.26 9.86
N GLU A 57 7.78 8.00 9.57
CA GLU A 57 6.99 6.85 10.00
C GLU A 57 7.91 5.79 10.59
N ALA A 58 7.54 5.29 11.77
CA ALA A 58 8.14 4.09 12.35
C ALA A 58 7.04 3.07 12.64
N THR A 59 7.36 1.80 12.48
CA THR A 59 6.43 0.70 12.69
C THR A 59 7.04 -0.40 13.54
N TRP A 60 6.16 -1.07 14.26
CA TRP A 60 6.42 -2.35 14.91
C TRP A 60 5.32 -3.32 14.51
N ALA A 61 5.65 -4.58 14.30
CA ALA A 61 4.66 -5.65 14.11
C ALA A 61 5.13 -6.93 14.78
N GLY A 62 4.19 -7.71 15.28
CA GLY A 62 4.40 -9.04 15.82
C GLY A 62 3.31 -9.97 15.33
N VAL A 63 3.70 -11.17 14.90
CA VAL A 63 2.79 -12.23 14.44
C VAL A 63 3.12 -13.50 15.19
N ASP A 64 2.11 -14.12 15.80
CA ASP A 64 2.18 -15.44 16.40
C ASP A 64 1.34 -16.39 15.54
N GLY A 65 1.96 -17.46 15.01
CA GLY A 65 1.30 -18.42 14.13
C GLY A 65 2.06 -18.70 12.84
N GLN A 66 1.61 -19.70 12.09
CA GLN A 66 2.32 -20.21 10.92
C GLN A 66 1.99 -19.49 9.59
N HIS A 67 0.95 -18.68 9.55
CA HIS A 67 0.48 -18.05 8.32
C HIS A 67 0.88 -16.57 8.27
N SER A 68 1.96 -16.31 7.56
CA SER A 68 2.56 -14.99 7.39
C SER A 68 1.71 -13.98 6.59
N ASP A 69 0.58 -14.39 6.04
CA ASP A 69 -0.29 -13.52 5.23
C ASP A 69 -1.36 -12.78 6.05
N ALA A 70 -1.46 -13.06 7.36
CA ALA A 70 -2.38 -12.37 8.27
C ALA A 70 -1.72 -11.13 8.88
N PHE A 71 -2.46 -10.05 8.98
CA PHE A 71 -2.20 -8.80 9.71
C PHE A 71 -0.83 -8.14 9.58
N GLY A 72 0.23 -8.86 9.80
CA GLY A 72 1.58 -8.32 9.87
C GLY A 72 2.47 -8.66 8.69
N ALA A 73 2.00 -9.46 7.77
CA ALA A 73 2.80 -9.91 6.63
C ALA A 73 3.29 -8.78 5.71
N ALA A 74 2.65 -7.63 5.79
CA ALA A 74 3.11 -6.43 5.10
C ALA A 74 4.34 -5.79 5.77
N TYR A 75 4.70 -6.21 6.99
CA TYR A 75 5.84 -5.66 7.73
C TYR A 75 6.98 -6.68 7.78
N PRO A 76 8.07 -6.46 7.04
CA PRO A 76 9.15 -7.43 6.92
C PRO A 76 10.04 -7.53 8.18
N TYR A 77 9.76 -6.74 9.21
CA TYR A 77 10.62 -6.60 10.40
C TYR A 77 9.89 -7.02 11.67
N GLU A 78 9.40 -8.22 11.69
CA GLU A 78 8.68 -8.77 12.84
C GLU A 78 9.47 -8.61 14.15
N GLY A 79 8.76 -8.18 15.21
CA GLY A 79 9.33 -8.00 16.53
C GLY A 79 10.29 -6.83 16.70
N GLN A 80 10.46 -5.99 15.67
CA GLN A 80 11.40 -4.86 15.70
C GLN A 80 10.69 -3.54 15.37
N ILE A 81 11.14 -2.47 16.05
CA ILE A 81 10.76 -1.11 15.65
C ILE A 81 11.67 -0.68 14.51
N ARG A 82 11.09 -0.32 13.38
CA ARG A 82 11.83 0.11 12.19
C ARG A 82 11.29 1.40 11.60
N PRO A 83 12.17 2.31 11.14
CA PRO A 83 11.74 3.43 10.32
C PRO A 83 11.28 2.91 8.96
N MET A 84 10.07 3.26 8.57
CA MET A 84 9.52 2.92 7.25
C MET A 84 9.77 4.05 6.27
N GLU A 85 9.31 5.24 6.56
CA GLU A 85 9.51 6.39 5.70
C GLU A 85 10.09 7.54 6.51
N VAL A 86 11.10 8.21 5.98
CA VAL A 86 11.66 9.44 6.54
C VAL A 86 12.13 10.29 5.37
N PHE A 87 11.40 11.35 5.04
CA PHE A 87 11.75 12.20 3.91
C PHE A 87 11.39 13.67 4.12
N GLY A 88 12.09 14.53 3.39
CA GLY A 88 11.73 15.91 3.17
C GLY A 88 11.21 16.11 1.75
N GLU A 89 10.27 17.03 1.57
CA GLU A 89 9.67 17.35 0.28
C GLU A 89 9.56 18.85 0.11
N LYS A 90 9.91 19.35 -1.05
CA LYS A 90 9.67 20.75 -1.46
C LYS A 90 8.67 20.77 -2.58
N MET A 91 7.59 21.53 -2.39
CA MET A 91 6.53 21.69 -3.39
C MET A 91 6.58 23.08 -4.00
N PHE A 92 6.32 23.15 -5.30
CA PHE A 92 6.19 24.39 -6.09
C PHE A 92 4.83 24.35 -6.77
N ARG A 93 4.13 25.48 -6.80
CA ARG A 93 2.79 25.57 -7.37
C ARG A 93 2.68 26.71 -8.39
N PRO A 94 3.29 26.55 -9.56
CA PRO A 94 3.18 27.55 -10.63
C PRO A 94 1.79 27.48 -11.28
N GLY A 95 0.91 28.42 -10.96
CA GLY A 95 -0.48 28.46 -11.46
C GLY A 95 -1.27 27.21 -11.07
N ASN A 96 -1.79 26.49 -12.07
CA ASN A 96 -2.55 25.26 -11.87
C ASN A 96 -1.71 23.99 -11.86
N TYR A 97 -0.41 24.12 -11.88
CA TYR A 97 0.52 22.98 -11.87
C TYR A 97 1.12 22.77 -10.48
N LEU A 98 1.55 21.55 -10.27
CA LEU A 98 2.28 21.13 -9.09
C LEU A 98 3.61 20.55 -9.57
N LEU A 99 4.70 20.98 -8.95
CA LEU A 99 6.01 20.35 -9.11
C LEU A 99 6.57 20.10 -7.71
N GLY A 100 7.11 18.93 -7.45
CA GLY A 100 7.69 18.60 -6.16
C GLY A 100 8.96 17.77 -6.31
N VAL A 101 9.82 17.92 -5.33
CA VAL A 101 11.02 17.07 -5.18
C VAL A 101 11.02 16.54 -3.76
N ARG A 102 11.07 15.23 -3.62
CA ARG A 102 11.19 14.50 -2.36
C ARG A 102 12.55 13.85 -2.27
N ALA A 103 13.16 13.86 -1.11
CA ALA A 103 14.42 13.16 -0.86
C ALA A 103 14.39 12.49 0.53
N GLY A 104 14.95 11.29 0.60
CA GLY A 104 15.01 10.51 1.83
C GLY A 104 14.67 9.05 1.62
N ARG A 105 14.09 8.43 2.65
CA ARG A 105 13.56 7.07 2.62
C ARG A 105 12.05 7.12 2.44
N TYR A 106 11.55 6.53 1.40
CA TYR A 106 10.12 6.53 1.07
C TYR A 106 9.71 5.23 0.38
N ARG A 107 8.41 4.98 0.33
CA ARG A 107 7.85 3.86 -0.44
C ARG A 107 7.91 4.19 -1.92
N THR A 108 8.44 3.23 -2.67
CA THR A 108 8.51 3.34 -4.13
C THR A 108 7.12 3.63 -4.71
N PRO A 109 6.98 4.67 -5.55
CA PRO A 109 5.71 5.02 -6.17
C PRO A 109 5.28 3.96 -7.18
N PHE A 110 4.37 3.09 -6.76
CA PHE A 110 3.83 2.02 -7.60
C PHE A 110 2.42 1.64 -7.14
N GLY A 111 1.44 1.71 -8.06
CA GLY A 111 0.07 1.29 -7.81
C GLY A 111 -0.65 2.09 -6.73
N ILE A 112 -1.74 1.56 -6.21
CA ILE A 112 -2.59 2.20 -5.20
C ILE A 112 -2.54 1.53 -3.83
N SER A 113 -2.04 0.31 -3.75
CA SER A 113 -1.93 -0.40 -2.49
C SER A 113 -0.66 0.04 -1.77
N SER A 114 -0.76 1.09 -0.99
CA SER A 114 0.33 1.56 -0.15
C SER A 114 -0.21 2.07 1.18
N ARG A 115 0.59 1.92 2.25
CA ARG A 115 0.38 2.57 3.55
C ARG A 115 -0.85 2.12 4.33
N GLY A 116 -0.67 1.32 5.37
CA GLY A 116 -1.60 1.16 6.49
C GLY A 116 -3.09 1.05 6.17
N GLU A 117 -3.43 0.46 5.04
CA GLU A 117 -4.78 0.51 4.49
C GLU A 117 -5.79 -0.34 5.25
N TYR A 118 -5.33 -1.14 6.22
CA TYR A 118 -6.20 -2.07 6.94
C TYR A 118 -7.38 -1.39 7.61
N GLY A 119 -7.13 -0.33 8.37
CA GLY A 119 -8.19 0.45 9.02
C GLY A 119 -9.11 1.15 8.02
N TYR A 120 -8.56 1.60 6.89
CA TYR A 120 -9.32 2.34 5.88
C TYR A 120 -10.19 1.44 5.00
N THR A 121 -9.67 0.30 4.57
CA THR A 121 -10.35 -0.58 3.61
C THR A 121 -11.26 -1.60 4.28
N GLY A 122 -11.02 -1.91 5.55
CA GLY A 122 -11.73 -2.95 6.27
C GLY A 122 -11.27 -4.37 5.96
N PHE A 123 -10.20 -4.54 5.18
CA PHE A 123 -9.57 -5.85 4.98
C PHE A 123 -8.42 -6.05 5.96
N VAL A 124 -8.44 -7.16 6.64
CA VAL A 124 -7.42 -7.55 7.61
C VAL A 124 -6.13 -8.01 6.91
N ARG A 125 -6.24 -8.56 5.71
CA ARG A 125 -5.09 -9.04 4.92
C ARG A 125 -4.78 -8.15 3.74
N ALA A 126 -3.50 -8.04 3.43
CA ALA A 126 -3.05 -7.43 2.18
C ALA A 126 -3.56 -8.23 0.96
N PRO A 127 -3.67 -7.60 -0.23
CA PRO A 127 -3.93 -8.32 -1.46
C PRO A 127 -2.83 -9.35 -1.75
N LEU A 128 -3.19 -10.53 -2.30
CA LEU A 128 -2.24 -11.61 -2.62
C LEU A 128 -1.03 -11.12 -3.40
N ILE A 129 -1.24 -10.28 -4.39
CA ILE A 129 -0.17 -9.73 -5.24
C ILE A 129 0.77 -8.78 -4.48
N ARG A 130 0.42 -8.37 -3.26
CA ARG A 130 1.16 -7.42 -2.43
C ARG A 130 1.88 -8.04 -1.24
N TYR A 131 1.91 -9.35 -1.14
CA TYR A 131 2.66 -10.01 -0.06
C TYR A 131 4.16 -9.87 -0.14
N GLY A 132 4.72 -9.64 -1.27
CA GLY A 132 6.10 -9.20 -1.43
C GLY A 132 7.21 -10.13 -0.98
N GLN A 133 6.93 -11.26 -0.33
CA GLN A 133 7.99 -12.17 0.00
C GLN A 133 8.52 -12.76 -1.29
N ASP A 134 8.29 -13.88 -1.77
CA ASP A 134 8.99 -14.40 -2.93
C ASP A 134 8.25 -14.22 -4.26
N PHE A 135 7.01 -13.75 -4.23
CA PHE A 135 6.10 -13.89 -5.36
C PHE A 135 5.70 -12.56 -6.02
N ALA A 136 5.73 -11.46 -5.27
CA ALA A 136 5.08 -10.23 -5.72
C ALA A 136 5.77 -8.97 -5.21
N LEU A 137 5.23 -7.82 -5.58
CA LEU A 137 5.69 -6.51 -5.16
C LEU A 137 5.12 -6.18 -3.77
N SER A 138 5.98 -6.05 -2.77
CA SER A 138 5.61 -5.72 -1.40
C SER A 138 4.96 -4.33 -1.28
N ASN A 139 4.00 -4.20 -0.36
CA ASN A 139 3.53 -2.89 0.10
C ASN A 139 4.61 -2.07 0.84
N THR A 140 5.67 -2.73 1.26
CA THR A 140 6.79 -2.12 1.98
C THR A 140 8.05 -2.02 1.12
N TRP A 141 7.91 -1.94 -0.19
CA TRP A 141 9.03 -1.68 -1.08
C TRP A 141 9.52 -0.26 -0.87
N LEU A 142 10.70 -0.12 -0.30
CA LEU A 142 11.27 1.14 0.17
C LEU A 142 12.51 1.50 -0.63
N GLU A 143 12.72 2.80 -0.82
CA GLU A 143 13.89 3.38 -1.47
C GLU A 143 14.53 4.45 -0.59
N HIS A 144 15.85 4.58 -0.68
CA HIS A 144 16.60 5.74 -0.27
C HIS A 144 17.00 6.53 -1.52
N GLY A 145 16.37 7.66 -1.79
CA GLY A 145 16.60 8.33 -3.05
C GLY A 145 15.91 9.67 -3.20
N VAL A 146 15.67 9.99 -4.45
CA VAL A 146 14.97 11.19 -4.87
C VAL A 146 13.75 10.80 -5.70
N ASP A 147 12.65 11.47 -5.44
CA ASP A 147 11.39 11.33 -6.15
C ASP A 147 10.93 12.70 -6.64
N ILE A 148 10.52 12.77 -7.89
CA ILE A 148 10.01 13.96 -8.55
C ILE A 148 8.54 13.75 -8.85
N VAL A 149 7.72 14.71 -8.44
CA VAL A 149 6.29 14.74 -8.74
C VAL A 149 5.96 15.94 -9.61
N ALA A 150 5.13 15.72 -10.61
CA ALA A 150 4.57 16.77 -11.44
C ALA A 150 3.07 16.54 -11.62
N GLY A 151 2.28 17.59 -11.49
CA GLY A 151 0.83 17.45 -11.54
C GLY A 151 0.11 18.61 -12.22
N SER A 152 -1.03 18.29 -12.76
CA SER A 152 -2.05 19.20 -13.24
C SER A 152 -3.41 18.74 -12.69
N PRO A 153 -4.52 19.51 -12.88
CA PRO A 153 -5.83 19.06 -12.42
C PRO A 153 -6.32 17.72 -12.98
N ARG A 154 -5.72 17.25 -14.07
CA ARG A 154 -6.13 16.00 -14.75
C ARG A 154 -5.08 14.92 -14.83
N LEU A 155 -3.83 15.26 -14.58
CA LEU A 155 -2.71 14.34 -14.73
C LEU A 155 -1.72 14.52 -13.58
N PHE A 156 -1.21 13.41 -13.06
CA PHE A 156 -0.15 13.38 -12.06
C PHE A 156 0.92 12.39 -12.52
N LEU A 157 2.16 12.82 -12.45
CA LEU A 157 3.36 12.02 -12.74
C LEU A 157 4.22 11.98 -11.49
N GLU A 158 4.72 10.81 -11.15
CA GLU A 158 5.69 10.57 -10.08
C GLU A 158 6.80 9.67 -10.61
N SER A 159 8.04 10.01 -10.35
CA SER A 159 9.20 9.24 -10.81
C SER A 159 10.29 9.25 -9.76
N SER A 160 10.75 8.08 -9.37
CA SER A 160 11.79 7.92 -8.36
C SER A 160 13.05 7.26 -8.89
N LEU A 161 14.16 7.58 -8.22
CA LEU A 161 15.46 6.95 -8.40
C LEU A 161 16.12 6.83 -7.03
N GLY A 162 16.46 5.62 -6.62
CA GLY A 162 17.04 5.40 -5.30
C GLY A 162 17.76 4.08 -5.15
N LEU A 163 18.36 3.90 -4.00
CA LEU A 163 18.90 2.63 -3.53
C LEU A 163 17.81 1.87 -2.78
N PRO A 164 17.81 0.53 -2.84
CA PRO A 164 16.89 -0.26 -2.04
C PRO A 164 16.96 0.07 -0.55
N GLY A 165 15.80 0.33 0.05
CA GLY A 165 15.67 0.72 1.45
C GLY A 165 15.18 -0.38 2.38
N ASP A 166 14.77 -1.52 1.85
CA ASP A 166 14.32 -2.68 2.62
C ASP A 166 15.51 -3.59 2.93
N GLU A 167 15.91 -3.61 4.17
CA GLU A 167 17.06 -4.40 4.65
C GLU A 167 16.67 -5.79 5.16
N GLY A 168 15.39 -6.12 5.18
CA GLY A 168 14.88 -7.33 5.76
C GLY A 168 14.47 -8.38 4.76
N GLY A 169 14.84 -9.62 5.03
CA GLY A 169 14.42 -10.79 4.29
C GLY A 169 15.48 -11.39 3.37
N LEU A 170 15.10 -12.44 2.69
CA LEU A 170 15.92 -13.24 1.76
C LEU A 170 16.35 -12.47 0.49
N ARG A 171 15.99 -11.20 0.37
CA ARG A 171 16.18 -10.40 -0.84
C ARG A 171 17.01 -9.16 -0.58
N ARG A 172 18.31 -9.32 -0.58
CA ARG A 172 19.20 -8.16 -0.70
C ARG A 172 19.12 -7.65 -2.13
N ARG A 173 18.59 -6.46 -2.29
CA ARG A 173 18.63 -5.72 -3.55
C ARG A 173 19.87 -4.83 -3.51
N ARG A 174 20.68 -4.88 -4.55
CA ARG A 174 21.80 -3.97 -4.78
C ARG A 174 21.64 -3.38 -6.16
N GLY A 175 21.82 -2.11 -6.30
CA GLY A 175 21.64 -1.40 -7.54
C GLY A 175 20.61 -0.32 -7.38
N LEU A 176 20.30 0.38 -8.47
CA LEU A 176 19.33 1.47 -8.45
C LEU A 176 17.92 0.94 -8.68
N ASP A 177 17.01 1.31 -7.80
CA ASP A 177 15.58 1.24 -8.04
C ASP A 177 15.15 2.44 -8.88
N ARG A 178 14.29 2.21 -9.83
CA ARG A 178 13.69 3.24 -10.69
C ARG A 178 12.21 2.98 -10.82
N SER A 179 11.41 3.97 -10.56
CA SER A 179 9.98 3.85 -10.81
C SER A 179 9.43 5.04 -11.58
N ILE A 180 8.36 4.80 -12.27
CA ILE A 180 7.53 5.83 -12.88
C ILE A 180 6.07 5.46 -12.69
N ARG A 181 5.26 6.42 -12.30
CA ARG A 181 3.82 6.31 -12.14
C ARG A 181 3.12 7.49 -12.79
N VAL A 182 2.08 7.19 -13.55
CA VAL A 182 1.21 8.19 -14.17
C VAL A 182 -0.21 7.95 -13.68
N GLN A 183 -0.93 9.01 -13.32
CA GLN A 183 -2.33 8.94 -12.91
C GLN A 183 -3.17 9.98 -13.67
N GLY A 184 -4.30 9.54 -14.19
CA GLY A 184 -5.30 10.41 -14.80
C GLY A 184 -6.53 10.55 -13.89
N TYR A 185 -7.11 11.76 -13.86
CA TYR A 185 -8.27 12.10 -13.04
C TYR A 185 -9.41 12.55 -13.95
N TYR A 186 -10.55 11.87 -13.86
CA TYR A 186 -11.76 12.23 -14.58
C TYR A 186 -12.99 12.03 -13.70
N LYS A 187 -13.57 13.15 -13.20
CA LYS A 187 -14.72 13.12 -12.29
C LYS A 187 -14.46 12.20 -11.09
N ALA A 188 -15.24 11.13 -10.97
CA ALA A 188 -15.16 10.13 -9.90
C ALA A 188 -14.13 9.02 -10.16
N LEU A 189 -13.50 9.03 -11.32
CA LEU A 189 -12.57 8.00 -11.76
C LEU A 189 -11.12 8.49 -11.68
N ILE A 190 -10.26 7.68 -11.08
CA ILE A 190 -8.81 7.78 -11.10
C ILE A 190 -8.29 6.51 -11.75
N VAL A 191 -7.41 6.65 -12.73
CA VAL A 191 -6.71 5.53 -13.36
C VAL A 191 -5.22 5.77 -13.30
N GLY A 192 -4.45 4.72 -13.12
CA GLY A 192 -3.01 4.81 -13.02
C GLY A 192 -2.30 3.69 -13.79
N ALA A 193 -1.07 3.97 -14.17
CA ALA A 193 -0.12 2.98 -14.67
C ALA A 193 1.22 3.21 -13.99
N SER A 194 1.92 2.12 -13.69
CA SER A 194 3.19 2.16 -12.98
C SER A 194 4.17 1.18 -13.59
N ARG A 195 5.45 1.53 -13.54
CA ARG A 195 6.57 0.64 -13.87
C ARG A 195 7.65 0.78 -12.82
N LEU A 196 8.17 -0.35 -12.37
CA LEU A 196 9.26 -0.44 -11.41
C LEU A 196 10.34 -1.36 -11.96
N TYR A 197 11.58 -0.90 -11.91
CA TYR A 197 12.79 -1.68 -12.12
C TYR A 197 13.63 -1.63 -10.85
N SER A 198 14.17 -2.76 -10.43
CA SER A 198 15.08 -2.86 -9.30
C SER A 198 16.25 -3.77 -9.63
N GLY A 199 17.46 -3.25 -9.54
CA GLY A 199 18.69 -4.04 -9.63
C GLY A 199 18.81 -5.02 -8.46
N ARG A 200 19.41 -6.19 -8.69
CA ARG A 200 19.58 -7.20 -7.67
C ARG A 200 21.03 -7.59 -7.44
N ASP A 201 21.28 -8.04 -6.22
CA ASP A 201 22.54 -8.66 -5.85
C ASP A 201 22.54 -10.15 -6.21
N ARG A 202 23.73 -10.61 -6.64
CA ARG A 202 24.02 -12.02 -6.86
C ARG A 202 24.20 -12.84 -5.56
N ALA A 203 24.13 -12.19 -4.38
CA ALA A 203 24.59 -12.76 -3.12
C ALA A 203 23.63 -13.78 -2.47
N LEU A 204 22.43 -13.99 -3.00
CA LEU A 204 21.44 -14.93 -2.42
C LEU A 204 21.45 -16.33 -3.06
N GLY A 205 22.55 -16.73 -3.65
CA GLY A 205 22.68 -18.01 -4.32
C GLY A 205 22.02 -18.05 -5.70
N ASP A 206 22.02 -19.22 -6.31
CA ASP A 206 21.61 -19.42 -7.70
C ASP A 206 20.13 -19.25 -8.00
N PHE A 207 19.29 -19.15 -6.98
CA PHE A 207 17.84 -19.17 -7.12
C PHE A 207 17.15 -17.82 -7.41
N ALA A 208 17.83 -16.70 -7.18
CA ALA A 208 17.21 -15.36 -7.33
C ALA A 208 18.18 -14.40 -8.04
N LYS A 209 18.64 -14.79 -9.22
CA LYS A 209 19.50 -13.96 -10.07
C LYS A 209 18.68 -12.96 -10.88
N GLY A 210 19.33 -11.87 -11.29
CA GLY A 210 18.79 -10.90 -12.22
C GLY A 210 17.92 -9.83 -11.57
N ASP A 211 17.38 -8.98 -12.40
CA ASP A 211 16.67 -7.76 -12.01
C ASP A 211 15.17 -8.00 -11.83
N SER A 212 14.56 -7.25 -10.93
CA SER A 212 13.11 -7.20 -10.81
C SER A 212 12.54 -6.17 -11.78
N LEU A 213 11.47 -6.54 -12.46
CA LEU A 213 10.72 -5.65 -13.32
C LEU A 213 9.23 -5.88 -13.13
N PHE A 214 8.51 -4.85 -12.71
CA PHE A 214 7.07 -4.89 -12.55
C PHE A 214 6.40 -3.78 -13.34
N ASN A 215 5.26 -4.09 -13.91
CA ASN A 215 4.33 -3.14 -14.49
C ASN A 215 2.99 -3.31 -13.79
N GLY A 216 2.25 -2.23 -13.65
CA GLY A 216 0.94 -2.26 -13.02
C GLY A 216 0.00 -1.26 -13.63
N VAL A 217 -1.28 -1.61 -13.59
CA VAL A 217 -2.37 -0.69 -13.86
C VAL A 217 -3.28 -0.70 -12.65
N ASP A 218 -3.83 0.46 -12.32
CA ASP A 218 -4.70 0.61 -11.17
C ASP A 218 -5.87 1.55 -11.48
N GLY A 219 -6.92 1.44 -10.66
CA GLY A 219 -8.06 2.32 -10.78
C GLY A 219 -8.84 2.46 -9.48
N ARG A 220 -9.44 3.63 -9.33
CA ARG A 220 -10.37 3.93 -8.25
C ARG A 220 -11.57 4.69 -8.80
N PHE A 221 -12.76 4.20 -8.49
CA PHE A 221 -14.01 4.85 -8.82
C PHE A 221 -14.81 5.06 -7.54
N THR A 222 -15.24 6.29 -7.28
CA THR A 222 -15.95 6.64 -6.04
C THR A 222 -17.24 7.38 -6.38
N THR A 223 -18.37 6.90 -5.88
CA THR A 223 -19.67 7.55 -5.95
C THR A 223 -20.19 7.87 -4.55
N ALA A 224 -21.40 8.44 -4.46
CA ALA A 224 -22.04 8.82 -3.18
C ALA A 224 -22.32 7.66 -2.21
N GLY A 225 -22.01 6.44 -2.55
CA GLY A 225 -22.26 5.29 -1.66
C GLY A 225 -21.47 4.06 -1.96
N VAL A 226 -20.58 4.12 -2.96
CA VAL A 226 -19.78 2.96 -3.40
C VAL A 226 -18.40 3.42 -3.81
N GLN A 227 -17.39 2.72 -3.35
CA GLN A 227 -16.03 2.81 -3.86
C GLN A 227 -15.61 1.46 -4.44
N LEU A 228 -15.20 1.50 -5.70
CA LEU A 228 -14.48 0.42 -6.37
C LEU A 228 -13.02 0.81 -6.49
N ARG A 229 -12.11 -0.11 -6.20
CA ARG A 229 -10.69 0.09 -6.44
C ARG A 229 -10.04 -1.24 -6.79
N GLY A 230 -9.03 -1.19 -7.61
CA GLY A 230 -8.32 -2.39 -8.00
C GLY A 230 -6.98 -2.10 -8.60
N GLU A 231 -6.18 -3.15 -8.68
CA GLU A 231 -4.84 -3.12 -9.22
C GLU A 231 -4.56 -4.44 -9.91
N TRP A 232 -3.86 -4.37 -11.04
CA TRP A 232 -3.33 -5.52 -11.75
C TRP A 232 -1.84 -5.32 -11.97
N ILE A 233 -1.03 -6.28 -11.53
CA ILE A 233 0.43 -6.24 -11.59
C ILE A 233 0.91 -7.44 -12.37
N PHE A 234 1.91 -7.23 -13.22
CA PHE A 234 2.58 -8.29 -13.96
C PHE A 234 4.06 -7.97 -14.09
N GLY A 235 4.89 -8.99 -14.03
CA GLY A 235 6.32 -8.78 -14.14
C GLY A 235 7.13 -9.99 -13.71
N ARG A 236 8.40 -9.73 -13.46
CA ARG A 236 9.34 -10.72 -12.97
C ARG A 236 9.98 -10.24 -11.67
N PRO A 237 9.87 -11.00 -10.59
CA PRO A 237 10.61 -10.69 -9.37
C PRO A 237 12.12 -10.98 -9.52
N PHE A 238 12.53 -11.90 -10.40
CA PHE A 238 13.90 -12.26 -10.75
C PHE A 238 13.92 -13.11 -12.04
N ASP A 239 15.10 -13.43 -12.57
CA ASP A 239 15.21 -14.18 -13.83
C ASP A 239 14.58 -15.58 -13.74
N GLY A 240 13.93 -15.98 -14.81
CA GLY A 240 13.24 -17.27 -14.90
C GLY A 240 11.93 -17.37 -14.12
N VAL A 241 11.45 -16.27 -13.53
CA VAL A 241 10.21 -16.24 -12.76
C VAL A 241 9.30 -15.15 -13.27
N THR A 242 8.02 -15.49 -13.44
CA THR A 242 6.97 -14.52 -13.73
C THR A 242 5.95 -14.47 -12.61
N THR A 243 5.44 -13.30 -12.38
CA THR A 243 4.33 -13.06 -11.44
C THR A 243 3.28 -12.22 -12.13
N THR A 244 2.02 -12.63 -12.01
CA THR A 244 0.87 -11.88 -12.53
C THR A 244 -0.27 -12.01 -11.53
N GLY A 245 -0.94 -10.91 -11.26
CA GLY A 245 -2.11 -10.96 -10.39
C GLY A 245 -2.68 -9.60 -10.10
N GLY A 246 -3.75 -9.60 -9.35
CA GLY A 246 -4.41 -8.38 -8.97
C GLY A 246 -5.57 -8.61 -8.04
N TYR A 247 -6.25 -7.53 -7.73
CA TYR A 247 -7.43 -7.54 -6.90
C TYR A 247 -8.43 -6.47 -7.34
N LEU A 248 -9.67 -6.68 -6.96
CA LEU A 248 -10.75 -5.71 -7.04
C LEU A 248 -11.48 -5.66 -5.71
N ASP A 249 -11.53 -4.46 -5.11
CA ASP A 249 -12.22 -4.16 -3.85
C ASP A 249 -13.50 -3.40 -4.12
N LEU A 250 -14.55 -3.76 -3.41
CA LEU A 250 -15.82 -3.06 -3.29
C LEU A 250 -16.01 -2.62 -1.82
N LEU A 251 -16.24 -1.33 -1.59
CA LEU A 251 -16.60 -0.78 -0.30
C LEU A 251 -17.95 -0.05 -0.45
N VAL A 252 -18.91 -0.34 0.45
CA VAL A 252 -20.25 0.24 0.37
C VAL A 252 -20.50 1.18 1.54
N HIS A 253 -20.48 2.50 1.26
CA HIS A 253 -20.65 3.56 2.25
C HIS A 253 -22.07 4.14 2.15
N ARG A 254 -23.08 3.45 2.64
CA ARG A 254 -24.46 3.96 2.63
C ARG A 254 -24.87 4.49 4.01
N ARG A 255 -25.45 5.67 4.05
CA ARG A 255 -25.97 6.26 5.31
C ARG A 255 -26.92 5.33 6.07
N ALA A 256 -27.73 4.55 5.35
CA ALA A 256 -28.65 3.59 5.95
C ALA A 256 -27.96 2.45 6.74
N LEU A 257 -26.66 2.21 6.49
CA LEU A 257 -25.89 1.21 7.19
C LEU A 257 -25.19 1.74 8.47
N GLY A 258 -25.35 3.04 8.76
CA GLY A 258 -24.78 3.69 9.95
C GLY A 258 -23.27 3.57 9.98
N ILE A 259 -22.77 2.93 11.04
CA ILE A 259 -21.33 2.74 11.29
C ILE A 259 -20.70 1.56 10.50
N VAL A 260 -21.51 0.79 9.78
CA VAL A 260 -21.05 -0.42 9.09
C VAL A 260 -20.77 -0.13 7.61
N THR A 261 -19.59 -0.49 7.15
CA THR A 261 -19.19 -0.47 5.74
C THR A 261 -18.93 -1.89 5.27
N PRO A 262 -19.86 -2.52 4.55
CA PRO A 262 -19.62 -3.81 3.89
C PRO A 262 -18.47 -3.71 2.90
N VAL A 263 -17.64 -4.75 2.87
CA VAL A 263 -16.48 -4.85 1.98
C VAL A 263 -16.44 -6.20 1.30
N ALA A 264 -15.98 -6.22 0.05
CA ALA A 264 -15.73 -7.44 -0.68
C ALA A 264 -14.47 -7.29 -1.54
N ARG A 265 -13.70 -8.36 -1.69
CA ARG A 265 -12.50 -8.44 -2.51
C ARG A 265 -12.45 -9.74 -3.29
N ILE A 266 -12.09 -9.65 -4.54
CA ILE A 266 -11.69 -10.80 -5.36
C ILE A 266 -10.23 -10.63 -5.76
N GLU A 267 -9.47 -11.74 -5.76
CA GLU A 267 -8.03 -11.71 -5.94
C GLU A 267 -7.53 -12.89 -6.75
N ARG A 268 -6.46 -12.64 -7.47
CA ARG A 268 -5.72 -13.67 -8.20
C ARG A 268 -4.22 -13.40 -8.07
N LEU A 269 -3.45 -14.49 -7.95
CA LEU A 269 -2.00 -14.50 -8.03
C LEU A 269 -1.59 -15.75 -8.81
N ASP A 270 -0.86 -15.53 -9.89
CA ASP A 270 -0.19 -16.57 -10.68
C ASP A 270 1.32 -16.32 -10.57
N TYR A 271 2.03 -17.33 -10.16
CA TYR A 271 3.48 -17.34 -10.02
C TYR A 271 4.05 -18.54 -10.73
N GLU A 272 5.00 -18.33 -11.61
CA GLU A 272 5.62 -19.35 -12.42
C GLU A 272 7.14 -19.26 -12.35
N ALA A 273 7.79 -20.33 -11.92
CA ALA A 273 9.24 -20.44 -11.81
C ALA A 273 9.76 -21.56 -12.74
N GLY A 274 9.55 -21.36 -14.04
CA GLY A 274 9.92 -22.31 -15.07
C GLY A 274 9.29 -23.70 -14.85
N PRO A 275 10.01 -24.80 -15.11
CA PRO A 275 9.45 -26.13 -14.94
C PRO A 275 9.43 -26.61 -13.48
N TYR A 276 9.97 -25.82 -12.54
CA TYR A 276 10.21 -26.29 -11.17
C TYR A 276 9.05 -26.03 -10.22
N PHE A 277 8.37 -24.90 -10.38
CA PHE A 277 7.32 -24.51 -9.46
C PHE A 277 6.33 -23.55 -10.09
N SER A 278 5.04 -23.83 -9.91
CA SER A 278 3.97 -22.90 -10.24
C SER A 278 2.98 -22.83 -9.09
N LEU A 279 2.49 -21.63 -8.82
CA LEU A 279 1.49 -21.37 -7.78
C LEU A 279 0.37 -20.54 -8.38
N TYR A 280 -0.86 -21.06 -8.31
CA TYR A 280 -2.05 -20.35 -8.74
C TYR A 280 -3.00 -20.20 -7.57
N LEU A 281 -3.20 -18.97 -7.13
CA LEU A 281 -4.07 -18.64 -6.02
C LEU A 281 -5.24 -17.79 -6.50
N ARG A 282 -6.43 -18.11 -6.00
CA ARG A 282 -7.62 -17.27 -6.10
C ARG A 282 -8.22 -17.13 -4.73
N ARG A 283 -8.64 -15.93 -4.38
CA ARG A 283 -9.22 -15.67 -3.07
C ARG A 283 -10.40 -14.73 -3.19
N VAL A 284 -11.45 -15.02 -2.45
CA VAL A 284 -12.61 -14.13 -2.28
C VAL A 284 -12.71 -13.81 -0.80
N THR A 285 -12.82 -12.54 -0.49
CA THR A 285 -13.00 -12.04 0.87
C THR A 285 -14.28 -11.21 0.94
N GLY A 286 -15.15 -11.52 1.86
CA GLY A 286 -16.31 -10.71 2.21
C GLY A 286 -16.24 -10.31 3.67
N GLY A 287 -16.75 -9.12 4.02
CA GLY A 287 -16.69 -8.69 5.40
C GLY A 287 -17.28 -7.31 5.64
N ALA A 288 -16.91 -6.74 6.77
CA ALA A 288 -17.35 -5.40 7.16
C ALA A 288 -16.25 -4.67 7.92
N ARG A 289 -16.19 -3.37 7.69
CA ARG A 289 -15.56 -2.40 8.57
C ARG A 289 -16.62 -1.75 9.44
N ILE A 290 -16.32 -1.58 10.72
CA ILE A 290 -17.23 -1.05 11.72
C ILE A 290 -16.56 0.15 12.39
N ASP A 291 -17.06 1.34 12.11
CA ASP A 291 -16.54 2.58 12.69
C ASP A 291 -17.19 2.79 14.08
N MET A 292 -16.43 2.51 15.13
CA MET A 292 -16.87 2.59 16.53
C MET A 292 -16.59 3.98 17.10
N PRO A 293 -17.25 4.36 18.20
CA PRO A 293 -16.95 5.61 18.90
C PRO A 293 -15.48 5.71 19.36
N GLY A 294 -14.97 6.92 19.40
CA GLY A 294 -13.58 7.20 19.78
C GLY A 294 -12.60 6.94 18.64
N CYS A 295 -11.52 6.23 18.91
CA CYS A 295 -10.45 5.95 17.95
C CYS A 295 -10.60 4.59 17.23
N PHE A 296 -11.65 3.84 17.51
CA PHE A 296 -11.70 2.43 17.16
C PHE A 296 -12.40 2.15 15.83
N THR A 297 -11.79 1.27 15.04
CA THR A 297 -12.38 0.68 13.84
C THR A 297 -12.21 -0.83 13.92
N GLY A 298 -13.32 -1.55 13.86
CA GLY A 298 -13.34 -3.01 13.80
C GLY A 298 -13.35 -3.51 12.37
N GLN A 299 -12.77 -4.70 12.13
CA GLN A 299 -12.84 -5.42 10.87
C GLN A 299 -13.20 -6.87 11.11
N ILE A 300 -14.10 -7.41 10.29
CA ILE A 300 -14.43 -8.83 10.27
C ILE A 300 -14.41 -9.28 8.81
N ASN A 301 -13.64 -10.31 8.51
CA ASN A 301 -13.51 -10.85 7.17
C ASN A 301 -13.72 -12.36 7.16
N VAL A 302 -14.46 -12.83 6.16
CA VAL A 302 -14.57 -14.24 5.82
C VAL A 302 -13.88 -14.45 4.48
N ILE A 303 -12.93 -15.35 4.44
CA ILE A 303 -12.04 -15.60 3.34
C ILE A 303 -12.31 -17.00 2.81
N HIS A 304 -12.54 -17.11 1.51
CA HIS A 304 -12.61 -18.37 0.80
C HIS A 304 -11.50 -18.43 -0.26
N GLN A 305 -10.64 -19.43 -0.12
CA GLN A 305 -9.62 -19.76 -1.10
C GLN A 305 -9.86 -21.20 -1.58
N PRO A 306 -10.31 -21.39 -2.82
CA PRO A 306 -10.46 -22.74 -3.37
C PRO A 306 -9.09 -23.43 -3.48
N ALA A 307 -9.08 -24.73 -3.55
CA ALA A 307 -7.87 -25.48 -3.87
C ALA A 307 -7.32 -25.03 -5.24
N GLY A 308 -6.03 -24.80 -5.29
CA GLY A 308 -5.31 -24.40 -6.49
C GLY A 308 -4.06 -25.25 -6.68
N LEU A 309 -3.31 -25.00 -7.76
CA LEU A 309 -2.03 -25.65 -7.94
C LEU A 309 -1.07 -25.21 -6.83
N ALA A 310 -0.50 -26.17 -6.13
CA ALA A 310 0.37 -26.00 -4.95
C ALA A 310 -0.28 -25.34 -3.73
N ALA A 311 -1.62 -25.17 -3.69
CA ALA A 311 -2.32 -24.58 -2.56
C ALA A 311 -3.60 -25.37 -2.21
N GLY A 312 -3.77 -25.70 -0.94
CA GLY A 312 -4.97 -26.35 -0.41
C GLY A 312 -6.17 -25.38 -0.34
N ARG A 313 -7.36 -25.94 -0.19
CA ARG A 313 -8.58 -25.18 0.11
C ARG A 313 -8.48 -24.57 1.52
N ARG A 314 -8.80 -23.29 1.64
CA ARG A 314 -8.85 -22.58 2.92
C ARG A 314 -10.17 -21.82 3.07
N ASN A 315 -10.76 -21.93 4.27
CA ASN A 315 -11.86 -21.09 4.71
C ASN A 315 -11.42 -20.48 6.03
N VAL A 316 -11.32 -19.17 6.10
CA VAL A 316 -10.75 -18.47 7.22
C VAL A 316 -11.68 -17.34 7.65
N MET A 317 -11.78 -17.10 8.93
CA MET A 317 -12.39 -15.90 9.48
C MET A 317 -11.33 -15.11 10.25
N ASP A 318 -11.18 -13.86 9.90
CA ASP A 318 -10.30 -12.91 10.55
C ASP A 318 -11.13 -11.82 11.23
N ALA A 319 -10.68 -11.41 12.40
CA ALA A 319 -11.21 -10.24 13.10
C ALA A 319 -10.06 -9.34 13.53
N GLY A 320 -10.24 -8.05 13.38
CA GLY A 320 -9.24 -7.05 13.75
C GLY A 320 -9.88 -5.82 14.37
N ILE A 321 -9.08 -5.09 15.12
CA ILE A 321 -9.41 -3.78 15.66
C ILE A 321 -8.23 -2.85 15.50
N THR A 322 -8.50 -1.64 15.06
CA THR A 322 -7.51 -0.56 14.92
C THR A 322 -7.98 0.63 15.76
N CYS A 323 -7.08 1.21 16.54
CA CYS A 323 -7.29 2.53 17.17
C CYS A 323 -6.34 3.52 16.51
N SER A 324 -6.91 4.61 15.99
CA SER A 324 -6.16 5.69 15.32
C SER A 324 -6.33 6.98 16.11
N VAL A 325 -5.23 7.53 16.62
CA VAL A 325 -5.19 8.80 17.35
C VAL A 325 -4.37 9.80 16.55
N ARG A 326 -4.96 10.96 16.27
CA ARG A 326 -4.30 12.07 15.57
C ARG A 326 -4.32 13.33 16.44
N ARG A 327 -3.18 14.02 16.54
CA ARG A 327 -2.99 15.30 17.27
C ARG A 327 -2.20 16.31 16.45
#